data_7ed96d111612fb4e3a7f5222e39dff54
#
_entry.id   7ed96d111612fb4e3a7f5222e39dff54
#
_cell.length_a   1.000
_cell.length_b   1.000
_cell.length_c   1.000
_cell.angle_alpha   90.00
_cell.angle_beta   90.00
_cell.angle_gamma   90.00
#
_symmetry.space_group_name_H-M   'P 1'
#
loop_
_entity.id
_entity.type
_entity.pdbx_description
1 polymer ?
#
loop_
_entity_poly.entity_id
_entity_poly.type
_entity_poly.pdbx_seq_one_letter_code
_entity_poly.pdbx_strand_id
1 'polypeptide(L)'
;MSQYLIILLTGLIFSACGFYMYIYFFSLGYGFSIAAIGAVMLFIFRGSLTWGTVLQCLLFMVYGIRLGGYLLIREMKSPAYKKVLNPELTRSRQMGMVPKVSIWISCALLYTLEVSPVFFRLKNGDGTSAWVIAGLIIMAFGICLEMAADLQKSAAKKKNPYRFVDTGLYRIVRCPNYLGELLLWLGVLISGIGSLHGILQWAVAALGFILIVYIMFSGARRLEIRQDRNYALDPEYQKYIRTVPILLPFVPLYSVKKYSFLVA
;
A
#
# COMPACT_ATOMS: atom_id res chain seq x y z
N MET A 1 0.38 -3.61 26.35
CA MET A 1 -0.96 -3.27 25.80
C MET A 1 -1.07 -1.80 25.43
N SER A 2 -0.59 -0.87 26.24
CA SER A 2 -0.64 0.58 25.97
C SER A 2 0.04 1.02 24.65
N GLN A 3 1.24 0.49 24.36
CA GLN A 3 1.99 0.87 23.15
C GLN A 3 1.26 0.49 21.85
N TYR A 4 0.62 -0.69 21.78
CA TYR A 4 -0.15 -1.11 20.61
C TYR A 4 -1.38 -0.20 20.39
N LEU A 5 -2.01 0.23 21.50
CA LEU A 5 -3.10 1.19 21.46
C LEU A 5 -2.63 2.56 20.90
N ILE A 6 -1.42 3.01 21.26
CA ILE A 6 -0.86 4.26 20.72
C ILE A 6 -0.70 4.17 19.20
N ILE A 7 -0.20 3.04 18.68
CA ILE A 7 -0.07 2.82 17.22
C ILE A 7 -1.45 2.87 16.56
N LEU A 8 -2.45 2.18 17.12
CA LEU A 8 -3.82 2.21 16.60
C LEU A 8 -4.41 3.61 16.59
N LEU A 9 -4.28 4.34 17.70
CA LEU A 9 -4.74 5.73 17.80
C LEU A 9 -4.04 6.65 16.80
N THR A 10 -2.75 6.45 16.57
CA THR A 10 -2.01 7.18 15.54
C THR A 10 -2.62 6.92 14.16
N GLY A 11 -2.90 5.66 13.81
CA GLY A 11 -3.57 5.30 12.57
C GLY A 11 -4.95 5.95 12.43
N LEU A 12 -5.75 5.94 13.50
CA LEU A 12 -7.07 6.59 13.53
C LEU A 12 -6.98 8.10 13.31
N ILE A 13 -6.06 8.79 14.00
CA ILE A 13 -5.91 10.25 13.89
C ILE A 13 -5.52 10.66 12.46
N PHE A 14 -4.46 10.05 11.92
CA PHE A 14 -3.94 10.46 10.61
C PHE A 14 -4.81 10.00 9.42
N SER A 15 -5.63 8.97 9.59
CA SER A 15 -6.61 8.56 8.58
C SER A 15 -7.96 9.31 8.68
N ALA A 16 -8.18 10.15 9.69
CA ALA A 16 -9.46 10.87 9.88
C ALA A 16 -9.84 11.79 8.69
N CYS A 17 -8.88 12.19 7.83
CA CYS A 17 -9.17 12.89 6.57
C CYS A 17 -10.15 12.12 5.67
N GLY A 18 -10.27 10.81 5.84
CA GLY A 18 -11.23 9.95 5.14
C GLY A 18 -12.70 10.29 5.43
N PHE A 19 -13.01 10.98 6.50
CA PHE A 19 -14.38 11.47 6.75
C PHE A 19 -14.82 12.55 5.75
N TYR A 20 -13.89 13.32 5.20
CA TYR A 20 -14.19 14.24 4.10
C TYR A 20 -14.50 13.47 2.80
N MET A 21 -13.64 12.52 2.43
CA MET A 21 -13.86 11.66 1.27
C MET A 21 -13.35 10.25 1.59
N TYR A 22 -14.24 9.25 1.56
CA TYR A 22 -13.93 7.90 2.06
C TYR A 22 -12.69 7.24 1.40
N ILE A 23 -12.38 7.61 0.15
CA ILE A 23 -11.16 7.15 -0.55
C ILE A 23 -9.89 7.56 0.20
N TYR A 24 -9.92 8.69 0.93
CA TYR A 24 -8.75 9.12 1.69
C TYR A 24 -8.37 8.17 2.80
N PHE A 25 -9.28 7.35 3.30
CA PHE A 25 -8.91 6.26 4.20
C PHE A 25 -7.87 5.33 3.57
N PHE A 26 -7.98 5.03 2.27
CA PHE A 26 -7.11 4.12 1.55
C PHE A 26 -5.96 4.80 0.77
N SER A 27 -5.84 6.10 0.84
CA SER A 27 -4.88 6.88 0.06
C SER A 27 -4.07 7.84 0.93
N LEU A 28 -4.51 9.09 1.08
CA LEU A 28 -3.80 10.09 1.88
C LEU A 28 -3.68 9.66 3.34
N GLY A 29 -4.78 9.20 3.93
CA GLY A 29 -4.83 8.71 5.30
C GLY A 29 -3.92 7.51 5.52
N TYR A 30 -3.88 6.57 4.58
CA TYR A 30 -2.96 5.44 4.61
C TYR A 30 -1.51 5.89 4.65
N GLY A 31 -1.07 6.65 3.64
CA GLY A 31 0.31 7.11 3.56
C GLY A 31 0.75 7.88 4.81
N PHE A 32 -0.02 8.88 5.21
CA PHE A 32 0.33 9.68 6.39
C PHE A 32 0.23 8.90 7.70
N SER A 33 -0.67 7.91 7.82
CA SER A 33 -0.71 7.03 8.99
C SER A 33 0.55 6.19 9.12
N ILE A 34 1.02 5.55 8.03
CA ILE A 34 2.26 4.76 8.05
C ILE A 34 3.46 5.62 8.41
N ALA A 35 3.56 6.84 7.84
CA ALA A 35 4.62 7.77 8.19
C ALA A 35 4.59 8.17 9.68
N ALA A 36 3.42 8.52 10.19
CA ALA A 36 3.24 8.91 11.60
C ALA A 36 3.52 7.73 12.55
N ILE A 37 3.08 6.52 12.20
CA ILE A 37 3.36 5.31 12.98
C ILE A 37 4.87 5.07 13.05
N GLY A 38 5.60 5.22 11.94
CA GLY A 38 7.06 5.14 11.94
C GLY A 38 7.71 6.12 12.91
N ALA A 39 7.29 7.39 12.89
CA ALA A 39 7.79 8.42 13.80
C ALA A 39 7.44 8.13 15.27
N VAL A 40 6.19 7.72 15.53
CA VAL A 40 5.72 7.37 16.89
C VAL A 40 6.48 6.17 17.42
N MET A 41 6.77 5.14 16.61
CA MET A 41 7.56 3.99 17.05
C MET A 41 8.98 4.40 17.46
N LEU A 42 9.65 5.29 16.73
CA LEU A 42 10.95 5.84 17.14
C LEU A 42 10.89 6.53 18.51
N PHE A 43 9.80 7.23 18.79
CA PHE A 43 9.64 7.95 20.05
C PHE A 43 9.34 7.03 21.22
N ILE A 44 8.35 6.13 21.09
CA ILE A 44 7.89 5.27 22.21
C ILE A 44 8.87 4.16 22.56
N PHE A 45 9.71 3.74 21.60
CA PHE A 45 10.70 2.68 21.78
C PHE A 45 12.15 3.19 21.84
N ARG A 46 12.34 4.47 22.15
CA ARG A 46 13.69 5.09 22.16
C ARG A 46 14.75 4.36 22.98
N GLY A 47 14.35 3.56 23.99
CA GLY A 47 15.25 2.77 24.83
C GLY A 47 15.61 1.38 24.28
N SER A 48 14.93 0.91 23.22
CA SER A 48 15.17 -0.42 22.60
C SER A 48 15.46 -0.35 21.09
N LEU A 49 15.78 0.85 20.59
CA LEU A 49 16.09 1.06 19.19
C LEU A 49 17.44 0.40 18.83
N THR A 50 17.45 -0.25 17.69
CA THR A 50 18.66 -0.72 17.00
C THR A 50 18.77 0.02 15.67
N TRP A 51 19.96 0.05 15.06
CA TRP A 51 20.13 0.69 13.76
C TRP A 51 19.16 0.14 12.70
N GLY A 52 18.90 -1.19 12.75
CA GLY A 52 17.98 -1.84 11.83
C GLY A 52 16.53 -1.39 12.01
N THR A 53 16.04 -1.30 13.25
CA THR A 53 14.68 -0.83 13.54
C THR A 53 14.52 0.67 13.27
N VAL A 54 15.55 1.46 13.50
CA VAL A 54 15.57 2.89 13.11
C VAL A 54 15.39 3.04 11.60
N LEU A 55 16.17 2.27 10.80
CA LEU A 55 16.04 2.32 9.34
C LEU A 55 14.67 1.85 8.86
N GLN A 56 14.07 0.83 9.48
CA GLN A 56 12.71 0.39 9.15
C GLN A 56 11.67 1.50 9.41
N CYS A 57 11.74 2.15 10.57
CA CYS A 57 10.85 3.26 10.90
C CYS A 57 11.06 4.45 9.93
N LEU A 58 12.30 4.76 9.55
CA LEU A 58 12.60 5.78 8.54
C LEU A 58 12.04 5.40 7.17
N LEU A 59 12.12 4.12 6.77
CA LEU A 59 11.50 3.65 5.52
C LEU A 59 9.98 3.78 5.55
N PHE A 60 9.31 3.53 6.68
CA PHE A 60 7.87 3.80 6.83
C PHE A 60 7.58 5.30 6.65
N MET A 61 8.40 6.17 7.22
CA MET A 61 8.22 7.62 7.05
C MET A 61 8.43 8.04 5.59
N VAL A 62 9.50 7.58 4.95
CA VAL A 62 9.79 7.86 3.54
C VAL A 62 8.67 7.35 2.64
N TYR A 63 8.25 6.10 2.83
CA TYR A 63 7.15 5.50 2.08
C TYR A 63 5.85 6.31 2.23
N GLY A 64 5.45 6.57 3.46
CA GLY A 64 4.17 7.21 3.75
C GLY A 64 4.12 8.66 3.27
N ILE A 65 5.21 9.44 3.48
CA ILE A 65 5.32 10.83 2.99
C ILE A 65 5.33 10.85 1.46
N ARG A 66 6.09 9.94 0.82
CA ARG A 66 6.13 9.84 -0.63
C ARG A 66 4.75 9.51 -1.21
N LEU A 67 4.08 8.47 -0.67
CA LEU A 67 2.77 8.03 -1.17
C LEU A 67 1.71 9.11 -0.95
N GLY A 68 1.55 9.58 0.28
CA GLY A 68 0.59 10.63 0.63
C GLY A 68 0.86 11.93 -0.13
N GLY A 69 2.13 12.36 -0.18
CA GLY A 69 2.54 13.55 -0.91
C GLY A 69 2.32 13.46 -2.42
N TYR A 70 2.66 12.32 -3.04
CA TYR A 70 2.39 12.08 -4.46
C TYR A 70 0.90 12.15 -4.79
N LEU A 71 0.07 11.50 -3.98
CA LEU A 71 -1.38 11.50 -4.18
C LEU A 71 -1.98 12.89 -3.99
N LEU A 72 -1.55 13.62 -2.97
CA LEU A 72 -1.97 15.00 -2.71
C LEU A 72 -1.59 15.94 -3.86
N ILE A 73 -0.33 15.90 -4.31
CA ILE A 73 0.14 16.72 -5.43
C ILE A 73 -0.61 16.38 -6.71
N ARG A 74 -0.87 15.09 -6.97
CA ARG A 74 -1.65 14.65 -8.13
C ARG A 74 -3.08 15.17 -8.09
N GLU A 75 -3.71 15.14 -6.92
CA GLU A 75 -5.06 15.70 -6.75
C GLU A 75 -5.07 17.20 -6.98
N MET A 76 -4.10 17.92 -6.44
CA MET A 76 -4.03 19.39 -6.61
C MET A 76 -3.77 19.81 -8.06
N LYS A 77 -2.87 19.10 -8.77
CA LYS A 77 -2.34 19.52 -10.07
C LYS A 77 -3.01 18.87 -11.28
N SER A 78 -3.77 17.78 -11.13
CA SER A 78 -4.34 17.03 -12.26
C SER A 78 -5.86 17.21 -12.37
N PRO A 79 -6.36 18.03 -13.32
CA PRO A 79 -7.80 18.14 -13.57
C PRO A 79 -8.45 16.81 -13.97
N ALA A 80 -7.72 15.96 -14.71
CA ALA A 80 -8.19 14.64 -15.08
C ALA A 80 -8.39 13.74 -13.85
N TYR A 81 -7.49 13.83 -12.87
CA TYR A 81 -7.63 13.07 -11.62
C TYR A 81 -8.79 13.58 -10.77
N LYS A 82 -9.00 14.91 -10.70
CA LYS A 82 -10.17 15.50 -10.02
C LYS A 82 -11.48 14.99 -10.62
N LYS A 83 -11.58 14.85 -11.95
CA LYS A 83 -12.77 14.27 -12.60
C LYS A 83 -13.05 12.84 -12.16
N VAL A 84 -12.02 12.05 -11.86
CA VAL A 84 -12.15 10.69 -11.32
C VAL A 84 -12.61 10.70 -9.87
N LEU A 85 -12.21 11.71 -9.08
CA LEU A 85 -12.56 11.82 -7.66
C LEU A 85 -13.95 12.42 -7.42
N ASN A 86 -14.47 13.26 -8.33
CA ASN A 86 -15.75 13.93 -8.14
C ASN A 86 -16.94 12.98 -7.88
N PRO A 87 -17.12 11.87 -8.63
CA PRO A 87 -18.17 10.89 -8.33
C PRO A 87 -18.02 10.28 -6.94
N GLU A 88 -16.78 10.03 -6.53
CA GLU A 88 -16.47 9.44 -5.22
C GLU A 88 -16.71 10.43 -4.07
N LEU A 89 -16.49 11.72 -4.30
CA LEU A 89 -16.86 12.76 -3.35
C LEU A 89 -18.38 12.82 -3.16
N THR A 90 -19.16 12.73 -4.25
CA THR A 90 -20.62 12.67 -4.19
C THR A 90 -21.09 11.45 -3.43
N ARG A 91 -20.50 10.27 -3.75
CA ARG A 91 -20.79 9.02 -3.04
C ARG A 91 -20.43 9.13 -1.55
N SER A 92 -19.31 9.76 -1.23
CA SER A 92 -18.89 9.99 0.16
C SER A 92 -19.88 10.87 0.93
N ARG A 93 -20.43 11.90 0.30
CA ARG A 93 -21.46 12.78 0.92
C ARG A 93 -22.76 12.03 1.20
N GLN A 94 -23.12 11.10 0.33
CA GLN A 94 -24.33 10.27 0.49
C GLN A 94 -24.14 9.12 1.47
N MET A 95 -22.87 8.75 1.76
CA MET A 95 -22.55 7.66 2.69
C MET A 95 -22.85 8.05 4.14
N GLY A 96 -23.63 7.25 4.84
CA GLY A 96 -23.94 7.43 6.26
C GLY A 96 -22.68 7.35 7.15
N MET A 97 -22.79 7.81 8.39
CA MET A 97 -21.69 7.82 9.34
C MET A 97 -21.24 6.39 9.74
N VAL A 98 -22.17 5.46 9.89
CA VAL A 98 -21.85 4.09 10.31
C VAL A 98 -20.89 3.40 9.34
N PRO A 99 -21.13 3.35 8.01
CA PRO A 99 -20.14 2.82 7.07
C PRO A 99 -18.80 3.55 7.10
N LYS A 100 -18.79 4.89 7.23
CA LYS A 100 -17.54 5.65 7.32
C LYS A 100 -16.71 5.27 8.55
N VAL A 101 -17.35 5.18 9.71
CA VAL A 101 -16.69 4.78 10.95
C VAL A 101 -16.18 3.34 10.86
N SER A 102 -16.96 2.42 10.27
CA SER A 102 -16.53 1.03 10.06
C SER A 102 -15.30 0.95 9.15
N ILE A 103 -15.28 1.68 8.04
CA ILE A 103 -14.12 1.74 7.14
C ILE A 103 -12.91 2.34 7.88
N TRP A 104 -13.10 3.44 8.59
CA TRP A 104 -12.05 4.12 9.33
C TRP A 104 -11.36 3.22 10.34
N ILE A 105 -12.13 2.51 11.19
CA ILE A 105 -11.61 1.56 12.16
C ILE A 105 -10.90 0.40 11.47
N SER A 106 -11.51 -0.17 10.42
CA SER A 106 -10.92 -1.28 9.67
C SER A 106 -9.58 -0.90 9.04
N CYS A 107 -9.47 0.31 8.48
CA CYS A 107 -8.22 0.82 7.91
C CYS A 107 -7.15 1.02 9.00
N ALA A 108 -7.47 1.63 10.13
CA ALA A 108 -6.52 1.82 11.21
C ALA A 108 -6.04 0.50 11.82
N LEU A 109 -6.92 -0.49 11.93
CA LEU A 109 -6.54 -1.86 12.33
C LEU A 109 -5.59 -2.47 11.31
N LEU A 110 -5.89 -2.36 10.02
CA LEU A 110 -5.01 -2.86 8.96
C LEU A 110 -3.60 -2.26 9.06
N TYR A 111 -3.46 -0.94 9.17
CA TYR A 111 -2.16 -0.27 9.29
C TYR A 111 -1.38 -0.76 10.52
N THR A 112 -2.09 -0.99 11.63
CA THR A 112 -1.50 -1.53 12.86
C THR A 112 -1.01 -2.97 12.68
N LEU A 113 -1.76 -3.79 11.93
CA LEU A 113 -1.39 -5.16 11.60
C LEU A 113 -0.17 -5.21 10.66
N GLU A 114 -0.13 -4.35 9.64
CA GLU A 114 0.97 -4.28 8.66
C GLU A 114 2.31 -3.96 9.32
N VAL A 115 2.35 -3.01 10.25
CA VAL A 115 3.59 -2.63 10.95
C VAL A 115 3.96 -3.57 12.10
N SER A 116 3.11 -4.54 12.44
CA SER A 116 3.25 -5.38 13.63
C SER A 116 4.56 -6.16 13.71
N PRO A 117 5.20 -6.65 12.63
CA PRO A 117 6.50 -7.32 12.73
C PRO A 117 7.59 -6.43 13.32
N VAL A 118 7.66 -5.17 12.90
CA VAL A 118 8.62 -4.18 13.43
C VAL A 118 8.24 -3.78 14.85
N PHE A 119 6.95 -3.59 15.12
CA PHE A 119 6.45 -3.31 16.45
C PHE A 119 6.83 -4.41 17.46
N PHE A 120 6.63 -5.69 17.11
CA PHE A 120 6.96 -6.79 18.01
C PHE A 120 8.46 -6.90 18.22
N ARG A 121 9.29 -6.67 17.21
CA ARG A 121 10.75 -6.61 17.36
C ARG A 121 11.17 -5.55 18.37
N LEU A 122 10.65 -4.35 18.26
CA LEU A 122 10.90 -3.26 19.20
C LEU A 122 10.43 -3.59 20.62
N LYS A 123 9.25 -4.18 20.74
CA LYS A 123 8.64 -4.56 22.01
C LYS A 123 9.39 -5.70 22.71
N ASN A 124 9.87 -6.67 21.95
CA ASN A 124 10.61 -7.83 22.46
C ASN A 124 12.07 -7.48 22.77
N GLY A 125 12.56 -6.30 22.31
CA GLY A 125 13.93 -5.86 22.54
C GLY A 125 14.97 -6.61 21.68
N ASP A 126 14.53 -7.21 20.57
CA ASP A 126 15.40 -8.00 19.72
C ASP A 126 16.31 -7.13 18.86
N GLY A 127 17.58 -7.52 18.80
CA GLY A 127 18.61 -6.82 18.02
C GLY A 127 18.42 -6.94 16.51
N THR A 128 19.31 -6.27 15.78
CA THR A 128 19.37 -6.39 14.32
C THR A 128 19.92 -7.77 13.93
N SER A 129 19.15 -8.52 13.15
CA SER A 129 19.50 -9.83 12.63
C SER A 129 19.65 -9.80 11.11
N ALA A 130 20.14 -10.90 10.51
CA ALA A 130 20.19 -11.04 9.04
C ALA A 130 18.80 -10.88 8.39
N TRP A 131 17.73 -11.29 9.08
CA TRP A 131 16.36 -11.11 8.61
C TRP A 131 15.95 -9.64 8.53
N VAL A 132 16.42 -8.80 9.47
CA VAL A 132 16.20 -7.35 9.40
C VAL A 132 16.90 -6.75 8.19
N ILE A 133 18.15 -7.17 7.92
CA ILE A 133 18.92 -6.68 6.77
C ILE A 133 18.22 -7.08 5.46
N ALA A 134 17.83 -8.35 5.33
CA ALA A 134 17.08 -8.84 4.17
C ALA A 134 15.77 -8.08 4.00
N GLY A 135 15.02 -7.89 5.08
CA GLY A 135 13.78 -7.12 5.10
C GLY A 135 13.99 -5.68 4.64
N LEU A 136 15.01 -4.99 5.15
CA LEU A 136 15.36 -3.61 4.75
C LEU A 136 15.66 -3.48 3.26
N ILE A 137 16.42 -4.44 2.70
CA ILE A 137 16.74 -4.46 1.26
C ILE A 137 15.46 -4.61 0.44
N ILE A 138 14.58 -5.54 0.82
CA ILE A 138 13.32 -5.79 0.11
C ILE A 138 12.37 -4.60 0.25
N MET A 139 12.26 -3.99 1.45
CA MET A 139 11.49 -2.77 1.68
C MET A 139 11.95 -1.62 0.79
N ALA A 140 13.26 -1.35 0.78
CA ALA A 140 13.84 -0.27 -0.03
C ALA A 140 13.61 -0.52 -1.52
N PHE A 141 13.80 -1.75 -1.99
CA PHE A 141 13.52 -2.13 -3.38
C PHE A 141 12.04 -1.95 -3.73
N GLY A 142 11.12 -2.35 -2.87
CA GLY A 142 9.68 -2.17 -3.05
C GLY A 142 9.31 -0.68 -3.20
N ILE A 143 9.82 0.19 -2.32
CA ILE A 143 9.60 1.64 -2.38
C ILE A 143 10.14 2.23 -3.69
N CYS A 144 11.36 1.85 -4.09
CA CYS A 144 11.96 2.32 -5.35
C CYS A 144 11.17 1.85 -6.57
N LEU A 145 10.72 0.59 -6.58
CA LEU A 145 9.91 0.03 -7.67
C LEU A 145 8.59 0.77 -7.81
N GLU A 146 7.88 0.99 -6.71
CA GLU A 146 6.61 1.71 -6.70
C GLU A 146 6.77 3.15 -7.18
N MET A 147 7.80 3.85 -6.67
CA MET A 147 8.12 5.22 -7.09
C MET A 147 8.43 5.29 -8.59
N ALA A 148 9.27 4.39 -9.09
CA ALA A 148 9.62 4.33 -10.51
C ALA A 148 8.39 4.04 -11.38
N ALA A 149 7.51 3.12 -10.96
CA ALA A 149 6.26 2.81 -11.64
C ALA A 149 5.33 4.03 -11.72
N ASP A 150 5.13 4.73 -10.60
CA ASP A 150 4.28 5.92 -10.55
C ASP A 150 4.82 7.05 -11.44
N LEU A 151 6.14 7.27 -11.46
CA LEU A 151 6.80 8.26 -12.33
C LEU A 151 6.64 7.88 -13.82
N GLN A 152 6.90 6.62 -14.18
CA GLN A 152 6.74 6.13 -15.56
C GLN A 152 5.30 6.28 -16.02
N LYS A 153 4.32 5.91 -15.18
CA LYS A 153 2.90 6.07 -15.48
C LYS A 153 2.51 7.53 -15.67
N SER A 154 3.00 8.41 -14.80
CA SER A 154 2.72 9.84 -14.89
C SER A 154 3.31 10.44 -16.17
N ALA A 155 4.56 10.10 -16.52
CA ALA A 155 5.20 10.54 -17.75
C ALA A 155 4.49 10.04 -19.01
N ALA A 156 4.12 8.75 -19.04
CA ALA A 156 3.39 8.16 -20.15
C ALA A 156 2.01 8.82 -20.34
N LYS A 157 1.28 9.05 -19.26
CA LYS A 157 -0.04 9.72 -19.31
C LYS A 157 0.04 11.21 -19.63
N LYS A 158 1.14 11.87 -19.31
CA LYS A 158 1.38 13.25 -19.75
C LYS A 158 1.62 13.32 -21.25
N LYS A 159 2.32 12.33 -21.83
CA LYS A 159 2.58 12.24 -23.27
C LYS A 159 1.33 11.82 -24.06
N ASN A 160 0.61 10.81 -23.59
CA ASN A 160 -0.63 10.34 -24.21
C ASN A 160 -1.68 9.94 -23.14
N PRO A 161 -2.60 10.85 -22.80
CA PRO A 161 -3.60 10.61 -21.74
C PRO A 161 -4.57 9.45 -22.04
N TYR A 162 -4.84 9.21 -23.32
CA TYR A 162 -5.87 8.26 -23.76
C TYR A 162 -5.33 6.84 -24.02
N ARG A 163 -4.01 6.65 -24.06
CA ARG A 163 -3.40 5.33 -24.25
C ARG A 163 -3.15 4.64 -22.89
N PHE A 164 -3.29 3.32 -22.84
CA PHE A 164 -2.81 2.51 -21.71
C PHE A 164 -1.26 2.57 -21.63
N VAL A 165 -0.70 2.18 -20.48
CA VAL A 165 0.76 2.21 -20.25
C VAL A 165 1.28 0.78 -20.38
N ASP A 166 2.20 0.57 -21.31
CA ASP A 166 2.77 -0.73 -21.71
C ASP A 166 4.30 -0.69 -21.83
N THR A 167 4.95 0.36 -21.33
CA THR A 167 6.39 0.61 -21.46
C THR A 167 7.12 0.52 -20.11
N GLY A 168 8.44 0.30 -20.15
CA GLY A 168 9.26 0.22 -18.96
C GLY A 168 8.83 -0.92 -18.02
N LEU A 169 8.61 -0.65 -16.76
CA LEU A 169 8.16 -1.62 -15.75
C LEU A 169 6.82 -2.27 -16.10
N TYR A 170 5.98 -1.55 -16.84
CA TYR A 170 4.68 -2.05 -17.30
C TYR A 170 4.77 -3.13 -18.40
N ARG A 171 5.96 -3.41 -18.92
CA ARG A 171 6.22 -4.59 -19.77
C ARG A 171 6.43 -5.87 -18.95
N ILE A 172 6.82 -5.74 -17.69
CA ILE A 172 7.10 -6.88 -16.80
C ILE A 172 5.81 -7.36 -16.14
N VAL A 173 5.07 -6.41 -15.55
CA VAL A 173 3.75 -6.65 -14.95
C VAL A 173 2.84 -5.44 -15.20
N ARG A 174 1.52 -5.65 -15.22
CA ARG A 174 0.57 -4.56 -15.49
C ARG A 174 0.36 -3.61 -14.32
N CYS A 175 0.70 -4.03 -13.09
CA CYS A 175 0.56 -3.26 -11.87
C CYS A 175 1.89 -3.20 -11.08
N PRO A 176 2.98 -2.62 -11.64
CA PRO A 176 4.28 -2.64 -10.98
C PRO A 176 4.30 -1.81 -9.67
N ASN A 177 3.47 -0.80 -9.54
CA ASN A 177 3.30 -0.06 -8.29
C ASN A 177 2.70 -0.92 -7.17
N TYR A 178 1.73 -1.78 -7.46
CA TYR A 178 1.18 -2.72 -6.47
C TYR A 178 2.18 -3.82 -6.11
N LEU A 179 3.01 -4.25 -7.08
CA LEU A 179 4.11 -5.16 -6.79
C LEU A 179 5.12 -4.52 -5.83
N GLY A 180 5.45 -3.24 -6.03
CA GLY A 180 6.33 -2.49 -5.13
C GLY A 180 5.80 -2.47 -3.70
N GLU A 181 4.51 -2.21 -3.52
CA GLU A 181 3.85 -2.22 -2.23
C GLU A 181 3.84 -3.62 -1.59
N LEU A 182 3.57 -4.66 -2.35
CA LEU A 182 3.68 -6.04 -1.85
C LEU A 182 5.08 -6.38 -1.38
N LEU A 183 6.11 -5.94 -2.10
CA LEU A 183 7.51 -6.14 -1.70
C LEU A 183 7.86 -5.37 -0.43
N LEU A 184 7.38 -4.14 -0.28
CA LEU A 184 7.56 -3.39 0.97
C LEU A 184 7.05 -4.21 2.16
N TRP A 185 5.79 -4.65 2.12
CA TRP A 185 5.18 -5.38 3.24
C TRP A 185 5.72 -6.80 3.40
N LEU A 186 6.16 -7.45 2.33
CA LEU A 186 6.92 -8.70 2.41
C LEU A 186 8.24 -8.50 3.17
N GLY A 187 8.96 -7.41 2.86
CA GLY A 187 10.18 -7.05 3.58
C GLY A 187 9.94 -6.80 5.08
N VAL A 188 8.82 -6.15 5.42
CA VAL A 188 8.39 -5.96 6.82
C VAL A 188 8.15 -7.32 7.50
N LEU A 189 7.41 -8.23 6.86
CA LEU A 189 7.14 -9.57 7.40
C LEU A 189 8.44 -10.37 7.59
N ILE A 190 9.31 -10.40 6.58
CA ILE A 190 10.61 -11.10 6.63
C ILE A 190 11.46 -10.55 7.77
N SER A 191 11.47 -9.25 7.98
CA SER A 191 12.22 -8.63 9.07
C SER A 191 11.74 -9.06 10.46
N GLY A 192 10.50 -9.54 10.58
CA GLY A 192 9.93 -10.09 11.81
C GLY A 192 10.47 -11.48 12.17
N ILE A 193 11.03 -12.23 11.20
CA ILE A 193 11.54 -13.58 11.44
C ILE A 193 12.63 -13.53 12.52
N GLY A 194 12.53 -14.44 13.49
CA GLY A 194 13.43 -14.50 14.65
C GLY A 194 13.11 -13.51 15.77
N SER A 195 12.03 -12.72 15.63
CA SER A 195 11.55 -11.80 16.68
C SER A 195 10.06 -11.96 17.01
N LEU A 196 9.32 -12.70 16.18
CA LEU A 196 7.93 -13.01 16.46
C LEU A 196 7.86 -14.22 17.39
N HIS A 197 7.42 -14.00 18.63
CA HIS A 197 7.32 -15.02 19.67
C HIS A 197 5.89 -15.57 19.79
N GLY A 198 5.79 -16.90 19.71
CA GLY A 198 4.51 -17.59 19.84
C GLY A 198 3.52 -17.37 18.68
N ILE A 199 2.46 -18.16 18.69
CA ILE A 199 1.51 -18.22 17.57
C ILE A 199 0.74 -16.90 17.37
N LEU A 200 0.48 -16.15 18.43
CA LEU A 200 -0.30 -14.93 18.35
C LEU A 200 0.42 -13.81 17.59
N GLN A 201 1.73 -13.60 17.84
CA GLN A 201 2.48 -12.57 17.12
C GLN A 201 2.63 -12.92 15.65
N TRP A 202 2.86 -14.21 15.35
CA TRP A 202 2.89 -14.71 13.97
C TRP A 202 1.52 -14.56 13.28
N ALA A 203 0.43 -14.89 13.95
CA ALA A 203 -0.92 -14.74 13.39
C ALA A 203 -1.24 -13.28 13.07
N VAL A 204 -0.89 -12.34 13.97
CA VAL A 204 -1.09 -10.90 13.76
C VAL A 204 -0.27 -10.39 12.57
N ALA A 205 1.01 -10.76 12.49
CA ALA A 205 1.91 -10.38 11.42
C ALA A 205 1.47 -10.95 10.06
N ALA A 206 1.14 -12.25 10.04
CA ALA A 206 0.66 -12.92 8.83
C ALA A 206 -0.68 -12.34 8.35
N LEU A 207 -1.61 -12.05 9.27
CA LEU A 207 -2.89 -11.45 8.92
C LEU A 207 -2.71 -10.10 8.26
N GLY A 208 -1.82 -9.24 8.78
CA GLY A 208 -1.49 -7.95 8.15
C GLY A 208 -1.01 -8.13 6.71
N PHE A 209 -0.07 -9.06 6.48
CA PHE A 209 0.45 -9.34 5.14
C PHE A 209 -0.61 -9.95 4.20
N ILE A 210 -1.42 -10.89 4.68
CA ILE A 210 -2.50 -11.50 3.88
C ILE A 210 -3.52 -10.44 3.45
N LEU A 211 -3.89 -9.54 4.35
CA LEU A 211 -4.86 -8.49 4.06
C LEU A 211 -4.34 -7.52 3.00
N ILE A 212 -3.07 -7.10 3.07
CA ILE A 212 -2.52 -6.22 2.03
C ILE A 212 -2.38 -6.93 0.68
N VAL A 213 -2.02 -8.20 0.66
CA VAL A 213 -2.04 -9.01 -0.57
C VAL A 213 -3.44 -9.01 -1.18
N TYR A 214 -4.47 -9.27 -0.38
CA TYR A 214 -5.87 -9.25 -0.81
C TYR A 214 -6.28 -7.89 -1.39
N ILE A 215 -5.88 -6.79 -0.72
CA ILE A 215 -6.17 -5.41 -1.15
C ILE A 215 -5.48 -5.10 -2.48
N MET A 216 -4.22 -5.51 -2.66
CA MET A 216 -3.48 -5.26 -3.91
C MET A 216 -4.09 -6.04 -5.08
N PHE A 217 -4.46 -7.30 -4.89
CA PHE A 217 -5.18 -8.07 -5.91
C PHE A 217 -6.56 -7.50 -6.22
N SER A 218 -7.31 -7.04 -5.20
CA SER A 218 -8.58 -6.34 -5.39
C SER A 218 -8.41 -5.04 -6.16
N GLY A 219 -7.36 -4.27 -5.86
CA GLY A 219 -6.98 -3.08 -6.62
C GLY A 219 -6.64 -3.37 -8.08
N ALA A 220 -5.89 -4.46 -8.32
CA ALA A 220 -5.56 -4.92 -9.66
C ALA A 220 -6.81 -5.30 -10.45
N ARG A 221 -7.78 -5.99 -9.83
CA ARG A 221 -9.08 -6.32 -10.43
C ARG A 221 -9.88 -5.07 -10.81
N ARG A 222 -9.99 -4.10 -9.91
CA ARG A 222 -10.66 -2.81 -10.22
C ARG A 222 -10.00 -2.08 -11.38
N LEU A 223 -8.66 -2.07 -11.41
CA LEU A 223 -7.90 -1.44 -12.49
C LEU A 223 -8.14 -2.17 -13.82
N GLU A 224 -8.11 -3.50 -13.84
CA GLU A 224 -8.34 -4.32 -15.02
C GLU A 224 -9.74 -4.06 -15.60
N ILE A 225 -10.79 -4.12 -14.79
CA ILE A 225 -12.18 -3.85 -15.22
C ILE A 225 -12.30 -2.43 -15.82
N ARG A 226 -11.65 -1.44 -15.19
CA ARG A 226 -11.67 -0.06 -15.71
C ARG A 226 -10.90 0.08 -17.02
N GLN A 227 -9.75 -0.59 -17.16
CA GLN A 227 -8.97 -0.56 -18.39
C GLN A 227 -9.71 -1.26 -19.55
N ASP A 228 -10.36 -2.38 -19.28
CA ASP A 228 -11.16 -3.07 -20.29
C ASP A 228 -12.31 -2.20 -20.81
N ARG A 229 -12.99 -1.43 -19.95
CA ARG A 229 -14.04 -0.49 -20.40
C ARG A 229 -13.49 0.57 -21.37
N ASN A 230 -12.22 0.98 -21.17
CA ASN A 230 -11.63 2.08 -21.93
C ASN A 230 -10.92 1.59 -23.21
N TYR A 231 -10.41 0.35 -23.23
CA TYR A 231 -9.47 -0.12 -24.26
C TYR A 231 -9.85 -1.48 -24.86
N ALA A 232 -11.06 -2.01 -24.62
CA ALA A 232 -11.47 -3.35 -25.07
C ALA A 232 -11.34 -3.56 -26.58
N LEU A 233 -11.56 -2.51 -27.37
CA LEU A 233 -11.51 -2.56 -28.86
C LEU A 233 -10.10 -2.32 -29.43
N ASP A 234 -9.11 -1.99 -28.60
CA ASP A 234 -7.74 -1.75 -29.03
C ASP A 234 -6.98 -3.09 -29.16
N PRO A 235 -6.54 -3.49 -30.40
CA PRO A 235 -5.83 -4.74 -30.60
C PRO A 235 -4.49 -4.82 -29.86
N GLU A 236 -3.79 -3.68 -29.68
CA GLU A 236 -2.53 -3.63 -28.94
C GLU A 236 -2.79 -3.89 -27.44
N TYR A 237 -3.88 -3.33 -26.90
CA TYR A 237 -4.30 -3.62 -25.52
C TYR A 237 -4.66 -5.09 -25.35
N GLN A 238 -5.40 -5.68 -26.30
CA GLN A 238 -5.76 -7.10 -26.24
C GLN A 238 -4.52 -8.01 -26.27
N LYS A 239 -3.51 -7.68 -27.07
CA LYS A 239 -2.23 -8.38 -27.06
C LYS A 239 -1.51 -8.21 -25.72
N TYR A 240 -1.46 -6.98 -25.21
CA TYR A 240 -0.79 -6.63 -23.96
C TYR A 240 -1.34 -7.44 -22.76
N ILE A 241 -2.66 -7.51 -22.58
CA ILE A 241 -3.28 -8.22 -21.46
C ILE A 241 -3.14 -9.75 -21.53
N ARG A 242 -2.87 -10.30 -22.72
CA ARG A 242 -2.63 -11.74 -22.92
C ARG A 242 -1.16 -12.14 -22.71
N THR A 243 -0.24 -11.18 -22.78
CA THR A 243 1.20 -11.45 -22.75
C THR A 243 1.89 -10.96 -21.47
N VAL A 244 1.32 -9.96 -20.80
CA VAL A 244 1.91 -9.37 -19.60
C VAL A 244 1.09 -9.74 -18.36
N PRO A 245 1.69 -10.43 -17.37
CA PRO A 245 0.99 -10.82 -16.13
C PRO A 245 0.53 -9.61 -15.35
N ILE A 246 -0.54 -9.78 -14.56
CA ILE A 246 -1.20 -8.63 -13.92
C ILE A 246 -0.37 -8.04 -12.78
N LEU A 247 0.25 -8.87 -11.94
CA LEU A 247 0.86 -8.42 -10.69
C LEU A 247 2.21 -9.10 -10.38
N LEU A 248 2.27 -10.42 -10.49
CA LEU A 248 3.47 -11.17 -10.13
C LEU A 248 4.28 -11.50 -11.40
N PRO A 249 5.57 -11.08 -11.49
CA PRO A 249 6.41 -11.44 -12.62
C PRO A 249 6.61 -12.95 -12.67
N PHE A 250 6.76 -13.50 -13.86
CA PHE A 250 6.97 -14.93 -14.13
C PHE A 250 5.81 -15.86 -13.74
N VAL A 251 4.76 -15.36 -13.09
CA VAL A 251 3.53 -16.12 -12.82
C VAL A 251 2.55 -15.83 -13.94
N PRO A 252 2.04 -16.86 -14.68
CA PRO A 252 1.16 -16.67 -15.82
C PRO A 252 -0.29 -16.31 -15.40
N LEU A 253 -0.42 -15.35 -14.53
CA LEU A 253 -1.69 -14.81 -14.06
C LEU A 253 -2.02 -13.54 -14.87
N TYR A 254 -2.71 -13.72 -16.00
CA TYR A 254 -3.00 -12.63 -16.93
C TYR A 254 -4.32 -11.90 -16.63
N SER A 255 -5.21 -12.47 -15.83
CA SER A 255 -6.47 -11.84 -15.45
C SER A 255 -6.93 -12.28 -14.08
N VAL A 256 -7.43 -11.33 -13.30
CA VAL A 256 -8.05 -11.57 -11.98
C VAL A 256 -9.56 -11.26 -11.96
N LYS A 257 -10.15 -10.88 -13.10
CA LYS A 257 -11.59 -10.55 -13.20
C LYS A 257 -12.51 -11.66 -12.77
N LYS A 258 -12.14 -12.92 -13.07
CA LYS A 258 -12.93 -14.10 -12.73
C LYS A 258 -13.07 -14.38 -11.24
N TYR A 259 -12.20 -13.81 -10.43
CA TYR A 259 -12.19 -14.04 -8.98
C TYR A 259 -13.15 -13.08 -8.29
N SER A 260 -14.40 -13.47 -8.15
CA SER A 260 -15.48 -12.63 -7.58
C SER A 260 -15.31 -12.29 -6.11
N PHE A 261 -14.51 -13.05 -5.36
CA PHE A 261 -14.19 -12.77 -3.97
C PHE A 261 -13.28 -11.54 -3.80
N LEU A 262 -12.55 -11.13 -4.85
CA LEU A 262 -11.81 -9.86 -4.86
C LEU A 262 -12.80 -8.70 -5.05
N VAL A 263 -12.75 -7.71 -4.18
CA VAL A 263 -13.62 -6.53 -4.26
C VAL A 263 -13.23 -5.68 -5.48
N ALA A 264 -14.22 -5.28 -6.29
CA ALA A 264 -14.04 -4.45 -7.49
C ALA A 264 -14.81 -3.14 -7.42
#